data_98b651a80390d27db51a70ac3718fd65
#
_entry.id   98b651a80390d27db51a70ac3718fd65
#
_cell.length_a   1.000
_cell.length_b   1.000
_cell.length_c   1.000
_cell.angle_alpha   90.00
_cell.angle_beta   90.00
_cell.angle_gamma   90.00
#
_symmetry.space_group_name_H-M   'P 1'
#
loop_
_entity.id
_entity.type
_entity.pdbx_description
1 polymer ?
#
loop_
_entity_poly.entity_id
_entity_poly.type
_entity_poly.pdbx_seq_one_letter_code
_entity_poly.pdbx_strand_id
1 'polypeptide(L)'
;MNTRTVQAPAELLAFLSAEWPEVKKKKMQTWLKFRAVTVNGAPVTQFDHRLRPGDVVAIDTAQGPARKAEFASELRILFEDESLIVVDKPAGLLSIATESERERTAYHELTEYLRNSPTRRRERVWIVHRLDRETSGLMVFAKTATAKSILQQEWDEVEKRYQAVVEGAPPAERGTFESDLNEASPSKVHSAPRSERTRHAITRYRVLARFGVRSLIELTLVTGRRHQIRVHLADAGCPVVGDEKYGAATNPAKRLALHACGLSFRHPATQKAMNFESPLPGDLARLVSRSTARRRSRTSS
;
A
#
# COMPACT_ATOMS: atom_id res chain seq x y z
N MET A 1 -13.24 -31.25 4.54
CA MET A 1 -13.94 -30.48 5.60
C MET A 1 -13.99 -31.30 6.87
N ASN A 2 -13.45 -30.79 7.96
CA ASN A 2 -13.59 -31.38 9.29
C ASN A 2 -14.81 -30.78 9.98
N THR A 3 -15.84 -31.58 10.21
CA THR A 3 -17.12 -31.12 10.78
C THR A 3 -17.34 -31.75 12.15
N ARG A 4 -17.88 -31.01 13.10
CA ARG A 4 -18.29 -31.45 14.44
C ARG A 4 -19.64 -30.86 14.80
N THR A 5 -20.46 -31.65 15.49
CA THR A 5 -21.75 -31.21 16.02
C THR A 5 -21.62 -30.88 17.48
N VAL A 6 -22.10 -29.70 17.87
CA VAL A 6 -22.06 -29.21 19.26
C VAL A 6 -23.03 -30.03 20.13
N GLN A 7 -22.55 -30.64 21.23
CA GLN A 7 -23.35 -31.44 22.15
C GLN A 7 -23.88 -30.64 23.35
N ALA A 8 -23.12 -29.61 23.77
CA ALA A 8 -23.47 -28.76 24.90
C ALA A 8 -23.16 -27.27 24.58
N PRO A 9 -23.85 -26.30 25.21
CA PRO A 9 -23.56 -24.90 24.98
C PRO A 9 -22.10 -24.57 25.27
N ALA A 10 -21.43 -23.86 24.34
CA ALA A 10 -20.02 -23.46 24.49
C ALA A 10 -19.73 -22.18 23.72
N GLU A 11 -18.62 -21.52 24.05
CA GLU A 11 -18.04 -20.49 23.17
C GLU A 11 -17.24 -21.15 22.06
N LEU A 12 -17.27 -20.58 20.85
CA LEU A 12 -16.68 -21.15 19.65
C LEU A 12 -15.19 -21.47 19.82
N LEU A 13 -14.38 -20.58 20.40
CA LEU A 13 -12.95 -20.84 20.58
C LEU A 13 -12.68 -21.95 21.61
N ALA A 14 -13.50 -22.03 22.66
CA ALA A 14 -13.42 -23.10 23.65
C ALA A 14 -13.79 -24.45 23.02
N PHE A 15 -14.86 -24.50 22.22
CA PHE A 15 -15.28 -25.66 21.46
C PHE A 15 -14.19 -26.13 20.49
N LEU A 16 -13.61 -25.20 19.70
CA LEU A 16 -12.52 -25.52 18.79
C LEU A 16 -11.32 -26.12 19.53
N SER A 17 -10.98 -25.60 20.71
CA SER A 17 -9.86 -26.10 21.51
C SER A 17 -10.12 -27.50 22.08
N ALA A 18 -11.36 -27.81 22.39
CA ALA A 18 -11.75 -29.13 22.88
C ALA A 18 -11.79 -30.20 21.77
N GLU A 19 -12.34 -29.86 20.61
CA GLU A 19 -12.54 -30.80 19.49
C GLU A 19 -11.28 -31.02 18.63
N TRP A 20 -10.31 -30.09 18.66
CA TRP A 20 -9.03 -30.19 17.96
C TRP A 20 -7.85 -29.87 18.87
N PRO A 21 -7.60 -30.68 19.91
CA PRO A 21 -6.57 -30.43 20.93
C PRO A 21 -5.13 -30.38 20.37
N GLU A 22 -4.89 -31.04 19.23
CA GLU A 22 -3.60 -31.03 18.54
C GLU A 22 -3.28 -29.68 17.86
N VAL A 23 -4.26 -28.78 17.74
CA VAL A 23 -4.12 -27.52 17.05
C VAL A 23 -3.83 -26.39 18.04
N LYS A 24 -2.73 -25.67 17.83
CA LYS A 24 -2.38 -24.53 18.69
C LYS A 24 -3.44 -23.42 18.62
N LYS A 25 -3.80 -22.84 19.76
CA LYS A 25 -4.80 -21.75 19.89
C LYS A 25 -4.60 -20.61 18.89
N LYS A 26 -3.35 -20.23 18.62
CA LYS A 26 -3.00 -19.22 17.61
C LYS A 26 -3.45 -19.60 16.19
N LYS A 27 -3.42 -20.89 15.84
CA LYS A 27 -3.89 -21.38 14.53
C LYS A 27 -5.42 -21.34 14.45
N MET A 28 -6.13 -21.64 15.54
CA MET A 28 -7.61 -21.52 15.62
C MET A 28 -8.06 -20.07 15.47
N GLN A 29 -7.39 -19.14 16.14
CA GLN A 29 -7.63 -17.70 15.97
C GLN A 29 -7.40 -17.24 14.51
N THR A 30 -6.41 -17.84 13.83
CA THR A 30 -6.16 -17.60 12.41
C THR A 30 -7.32 -18.12 11.56
N TRP A 31 -7.86 -19.31 11.84
CA TRP A 31 -9.03 -19.85 11.14
C TRP A 31 -10.25 -18.93 11.27
N LEU A 32 -10.54 -18.42 12.48
CA LEU A 32 -11.63 -17.48 12.73
C LEU A 32 -11.42 -16.17 11.95
N LYS A 33 -10.21 -15.60 12.05
CA LYS A 33 -9.84 -14.36 11.33
C LYS A 33 -10.04 -14.48 9.82
N PHE A 34 -9.74 -15.64 9.22
CA PHE A 34 -9.84 -15.88 7.79
C PHE A 34 -11.15 -16.57 7.34
N ARG A 35 -12.17 -16.55 8.20
CA ARG A 35 -13.49 -17.11 7.90
C ARG A 35 -13.46 -18.61 7.52
N ALA A 36 -12.42 -19.34 7.93
CA ALA A 36 -12.29 -20.75 7.69
C ALA A 36 -13.18 -21.61 8.62
N VAL A 37 -13.81 -21.00 9.63
CA VAL A 37 -14.76 -21.64 10.53
C VAL A 37 -16.17 -21.20 10.14
N THR A 38 -17.05 -22.17 9.94
CA THR A 38 -18.48 -21.93 9.71
C THR A 38 -19.30 -22.57 10.84
N VAL A 39 -20.39 -21.90 11.21
CA VAL A 39 -21.42 -22.46 12.09
C VAL A 39 -22.70 -22.53 11.27
N ASN A 40 -23.27 -23.72 11.11
CA ASN A 40 -24.45 -23.98 10.29
C ASN A 40 -24.28 -23.45 8.83
N GLY A 41 -23.06 -23.57 8.30
CA GLY A 41 -22.71 -23.11 6.95
C GLY A 41 -22.38 -21.60 6.85
N ALA A 42 -22.65 -20.79 7.87
CA ALA A 42 -22.33 -19.36 7.89
C ALA A 42 -20.94 -19.11 8.49
N PRO A 43 -20.05 -18.33 7.83
CA PRO A 43 -18.73 -18.01 8.37
C PRO A 43 -18.81 -17.17 9.65
N VAL A 44 -18.10 -17.58 10.71
CA VAL A 44 -18.03 -16.89 11.99
C VAL A 44 -16.59 -16.47 12.26
N THR A 45 -16.39 -15.20 12.66
CA THR A 45 -15.06 -14.61 12.97
C THR A 45 -14.89 -14.30 14.43
N GLN A 46 -15.99 -14.26 15.21
CA GLN A 46 -15.99 -13.93 16.63
C GLN A 46 -15.60 -15.18 17.44
N PHE A 47 -14.56 -15.04 18.26
CA PHE A 47 -14.02 -16.16 19.07
C PHE A 47 -14.96 -16.55 20.23
N ASP A 48 -15.77 -15.60 20.71
CA ASP A 48 -16.76 -15.72 21.78
C ASP A 48 -18.19 -16.00 21.29
N HIS A 49 -18.32 -16.37 20.00
CA HIS A 49 -19.62 -16.74 19.42
C HIS A 49 -20.22 -17.92 20.20
N ARG A 50 -21.46 -17.77 20.68
CA ARG A 50 -22.15 -18.76 21.50
C ARG A 50 -22.75 -19.85 20.62
N LEU A 51 -22.32 -21.07 20.84
CA LEU A 51 -22.83 -22.28 20.20
C LEU A 51 -23.94 -22.89 21.03
N ARG A 52 -24.91 -23.50 20.34
CA ARG A 52 -26.01 -24.27 20.93
C ARG A 52 -25.90 -25.74 20.58
N PRO A 53 -26.46 -26.65 21.41
CA PRO A 53 -26.57 -28.03 21.04
C PRO A 53 -27.27 -28.20 19.69
N GLY A 54 -26.70 -29.03 18.81
CA GLY A 54 -27.17 -29.19 17.44
C GLY A 54 -26.50 -28.31 16.40
N ASP A 55 -25.78 -27.24 16.77
CA ASP A 55 -25.02 -26.45 15.83
C ASP A 55 -23.93 -27.32 15.18
N VAL A 56 -23.72 -27.11 13.88
CA VAL A 56 -22.70 -27.78 13.09
C VAL A 56 -21.54 -26.84 12.85
N VAL A 57 -20.42 -27.11 13.49
CA VAL A 57 -19.18 -26.35 13.29
C VAL A 57 -18.33 -27.10 12.26
N ALA A 58 -18.01 -26.42 11.16
CA ALA A 58 -17.13 -26.95 10.14
C ALA A 58 -15.87 -26.11 9.99
N ILE A 59 -14.73 -26.78 9.84
CA ILE A 59 -13.46 -26.14 9.52
C ILE A 59 -13.11 -26.50 8.09
N ASP A 60 -13.11 -25.50 7.24
CA ASP A 60 -12.60 -25.64 5.88
C ASP A 60 -11.13 -25.21 5.85
N THR A 61 -10.24 -26.16 6.08
CA THR A 61 -8.80 -25.92 6.01
C THR A 61 -8.33 -25.65 4.58
N ALA A 62 -9.14 -25.97 3.56
CA ALA A 62 -8.92 -25.55 2.19
C ALA A 62 -9.28 -24.06 2.00
N GLN A 63 -10.14 -23.49 2.86
CA GLN A 63 -10.38 -22.06 2.97
C GLN A 63 -9.38 -21.34 3.91
N GLY A 64 -8.43 -22.02 4.50
CA GLY A 64 -7.28 -21.44 5.17
C GLY A 64 -6.49 -20.54 4.21
N PRO A 65 -5.17 -20.62 4.16
CA PRO A 65 -4.35 -19.77 3.30
C PRO A 65 -4.65 -19.85 1.78
N ALA A 66 -5.42 -20.83 1.31
CA ALA A 66 -5.77 -20.95 -0.11
C ALA A 66 -6.84 -19.94 -0.58
N ARG A 67 -7.66 -19.35 0.31
CA ARG A 67 -8.43 -18.13 -0.01
C ARG A 67 -7.59 -16.85 -0.05
N LYS A 68 -6.27 -16.95 0.20
CA LYS A 68 -5.29 -15.93 -0.25
C LYS A 68 -5.31 -15.73 -1.77
N ALA A 69 -5.87 -16.63 -2.55
CA ALA A 69 -6.02 -16.44 -3.99
C ALA A 69 -7.21 -15.54 -4.39
N GLU A 70 -8.16 -15.26 -3.48
CA GLU A 70 -9.24 -14.27 -3.72
C GLU A 70 -8.91 -12.87 -3.19
N PHE A 71 -7.88 -12.71 -2.39
CA PHE A 71 -7.05 -11.52 -2.47
C PHE A 71 -6.09 -11.79 -3.65
N ALA A 72 -6.62 -11.82 -4.87
CA ALA A 72 -5.81 -11.63 -6.04
C ALA A 72 -4.96 -10.42 -5.71
N SER A 73 -3.67 -10.64 -5.52
CA SER A 73 -2.73 -9.59 -5.21
C SER A 73 -2.93 -8.50 -6.27
N GLU A 74 -3.48 -7.36 -5.88
CA GLU A 74 -3.53 -6.20 -6.78
C GLU A 74 -2.12 -5.69 -7.07
N LEU A 75 -1.12 -6.32 -6.43
CA LEU A 75 0.30 -6.08 -6.63
C LEU A 75 0.73 -6.62 -7.98
N ARG A 76 0.94 -5.75 -8.95
CA ARG A 76 1.32 -6.13 -10.30
C ARG A 76 2.84 -6.15 -10.45
N ILE A 77 3.43 -7.31 -10.79
CA ILE A 77 4.84 -7.42 -11.15
C ILE A 77 5.02 -6.87 -12.58
N LEU A 78 5.89 -5.87 -12.73
CA LEU A 78 6.22 -5.23 -14.01
C LEU A 78 7.50 -5.79 -14.62
N PHE A 79 8.43 -6.19 -13.76
CA PHE A 79 9.71 -6.75 -14.17
C PHE A 79 10.23 -7.69 -13.08
N GLU A 80 10.87 -8.76 -13.49
CA GLU A 80 11.57 -9.68 -12.60
C GLU A 80 12.75 -10.33 -13.31
N ASP A 81 13.88 -10.42 -12.60
CA ASP A 81 15.04 -11.23 -12.98
C ASP A 81 15.66 -11.91 -11.76
N GLU A 82 16.92 -12.32 -11.83
CA GLU A 82 17.64 -12.95 -10.73
C GLU A 82 18.03 -11.98 -9.60
N SER A 83 18.08 -10.69 -9.88
CA SER A 83 18.59 -9.65 -8.98
C SER A 83 17.49 -8.84 -8.30
N LEU A 84 16.37 -8.59 -8.99
CA LEU A 84 15.33 -7.68 -8.51
C LEU A 84 13.92 -8.00 -9.04
N ILE A 85 12.93 -7.42 -8.37
CA ILE A 85 11.53 -7.41 -8.79
C ILE A 85 11.04 -5.96 -8.75
N VAL A 86 10.45 -5.47 -9.84
CA VAL A 86 9.76 -4.17 -9.89
C VAL A 86 8.26 -4.40 -9.92
N VAL A 87 7.54 -3.71 -9.06
CA VAL A 87 6.09 -3.85 -8.92
C VAL A 87 5.38 -2.51 -9.00
N ASP A 88 4.10 -2.57 -9.36
CA ASP A 88 3.15 -1.49 -9.20
C ASP A 88 2.26 -1.82 -7.98
N LYS A 89 2.47 -1.10 -6.88
CA LYS A 89 1.80 -1.30 -5.61
C LYS A 89 0.45 -0.59 -5.60
N PRO A 90 -0.66 -1.26 -5.27
CA PRO A 90 -1.94 -0.59 -5.08
C PRO A 90 -1.92 0.33 -3.84
N ALA A 91 -2.82 1.31 -3.79
CA ALA A 91 -3.10 2.05 -2.57
C ALA A 91 -3.75 1.14 -1.51
N GLY A 92 -3.55 1.45 -0.23
CA GLY A 92 -4.10 0.67 0.88
C GLY A 92 -3.24 -0.54 1.28
N LEU A 93 -2.29 -0.98 0.43
CA LEU A 93 -1.33 -2.03 0.73
C LEU A 93 -0.08 -1.45 1.41
N LEU A 94 0.32 -2.00 2.54
CA LEU A 94 1.60 -1.64 3.18
C LEU A 94 2.79 -2.13 2.34
N SER A 95 3.88 -1.38 2.33
CA SER A 95 5.15 -1.84 1.73
C SER A 95 5.80 -2.95 2.55
N ILE A 96 5.81 -2.78 3.87
CA ILE A 96 6.40 -3.70 4.86
C ILE A 96 5.48 -3.85 6.05
N ALA A 97 5.74 -4.89 6.86
CA ALA A 97 5.01 -5.16 8.09
C ALA A 97 5.13 -4.01 9.11
N THR A 98 4.07 -3.85 9.88
CA THR A 98 4.02 -3.05 11.11
C THR A 98 3.71 -3.98 12.29
N GLU A 99 3.71 -3.46 13.50
CA GLU A 99 3.31 -4.25 14.68
C GLU A 99 1.88 -4.79 14.56
N SER A 100 0.97 -3.99 13.98
CA SER A 100 -0.44 -4.31 13.85
C SER A 100 -0.81 -5.09 12.59
N GLU A 101 -0.01 -5.03 11.52
CA GLU A 101 -0.29 -5.69 10.24
C GLU A 101 0.97 -6.32 9.65
N ARG A 102 1.00 -7.65 9.57
CA ARG A 102 2.17 -8.41 9.11
C ARG A 102 1.98 -9.07 7.76
N GLU A 103 0.76 -9.38 7.39
CA GLU A 103 0.46 -10.21 6.22
C GLU A 103 0.04 -9.40 4.98
N ARG A 104 -0.69 -8.28 5.17
CA ARG A 104 -1.14 -7.44 4.06
C ARG A 104 -0.07 -6.41 3.70
N THR A 105 1.05 -6.90 3.15
CA THR A 105 2.17 -6.06 2.72
C THR A 105 2.73 -6.54 1.39
N ALA A 106 3.24 -5.63 0.56
CA ALA A 106 3.88 -5.97 -0.70
C ALA A 106 5.05 -6.96 -0.48
N TYR A 107 5.80 -6.78 0.59
CA TYR A 107 6.89 -7.70 0.97
C TYR A 107 6.39 -9.13 1.23
N HIS A 108 5.30 -9.26 1.98
CA HIS A 108 4.74 -10.59 2.29
C HIS A 108 4.18 -11.26 1.04
N GLU A 109 3.45 -10.52 0.21
CA GLU A 109 2.87 -11.03 -1.04
C GLU A 109 3.95 -11.52 -2.02
N LEU A 110 5.04 -10.77 -2.18
CA LEU A 110 6.17 -11.20 -3.00
C LEU A 110 6.90 -12.40 -2.40
N THR A 111 7.03 -12.48 -1.08
CA THR A 111 7.63 -13.64 -0.40
C THR A 111 6.80 -14.90 -0.65
N GLU A 112 5.46 -14.80 -0.57
CA GLU A 112 4.57 -15.92 -0.87
C GLU A 112 4.58 -16.28 -2.37
N TYR A 113 4.65 -15.27 -3.25
CA TYR A 113 4.80 -15.48 -4.70
C TYR A 113 6.04 -16.33 -5.03
N LEU A 114 7.20 -15.99 -4.48
CA LEU A 114 8.43 -16.78 -4.68
C LEU A 114 8.33 -18.16 -4.04
N ARG A 115 7.79 -18.26 -2.83
CA ARG A 115 7.66 -19.54 -2.09
C ARG A 115 6.74 -20.54 -2.80
N ASN A 116 5.69 -20.05 -3.46
CA ASN A 116 4.74 -20.89 -4.17
C ASN A 116 5.24 -21.36 -5.56
N SER A 117 6.36 -20.81 -6.03
CA SER A 117 7.01 -21.26 -7.26
C SER A 117 7.91 -22.47 -6.96
N PRO A 118 7.74 -23.62 -7.62
CA PRO A 118 8.56 -24.81 -7.40
C PRO A 118 10.06 -24.59 -7.60
N THR A 119 10.42 -23.70 -8.55
CA THR A 119 11.81 -23.41 -8.94
C THR A 119 12.44 -22.30 -8.10
N ARG A 120 11.66 -21.51 -7.36
CA ARG A 120 12.09 -20.27 -6.68
C ARG A 120 11.97 -20.31 -5.16
N ARG A 121 11.63 -21.45 -4.55
CA ARG A 121 11.40 -21.61 -3.08
C ARG A 121 12.56 -21.17 -2.20
N ARG A 122 13.78 -21.10 -2.73
CA ARG A 122 14.99 -20.65 -2.00
C ARG A 122 15.30 -19.18 -2.19
N GLU A 123 14.61 -18.51 -3.12
CA GLU A 123 14.78 -17.08 -3.35
C GLU A 123 14.15 -16.27 -2.22
N ARG A 124 14.70 -15.08 -1.99
CA ARG A 124 14.23 -14.17 -0.95
C ARG A 124 13.95 -12.80 -1.57
N VAL A 125 13.06 -12.07 -0.93
CA VAL A 125 12.80 -10.67 -1.25
C VAL A 125 13.47 -9.79 -0.20
N TRP A 126 14.09 -8.72 -0.65
CA TRP A 126 14.74 -7.72 0.19
C TRP A 126 14.17 -6.35 -0.09
N ILE A 127 13.87 -5.61 0.97
CA ILE A 127 13.33 -4.26 0.85
C ILE A 127 14.46 -3.29 0.56
N VAL A 128 14.30 -2.50 -0.51
CA VAL A 128 15.21 -1.42 -0.90
C VAL A 128 14.68 -0.10 -0.35
N HIS A 129 13.40 0.20 -0.62
CA HIS A 129 12.71 1.42 -0.18
C HIS A 129 11.25 1.13 0.16
N ARG A 130 10.51 2.18 0.50
CA ARG A 130 9.09 2.04 0.86
C ARG A 130 8.24 3.18 0.29
N LEU A 131 6.98 2.88 0.03
CA LEU A 131 5.89 3.83 -0.15
C LEU A 131 4.98 3.81 1.07
N ASP A 132 4.27 4.91 1.32
CA ASP A 132 3.21 4.94 2.32
C ASP A 132 2.09 3.97 1.94
N ARG A 133 1.29 3.54 2.93
CA ARG A 133 0.16 2.63 2.71
C ARG A 133 -0.75 3.14 1.59
N GLU A 134 -1.15 4.41 1.66
CA GLU A 134 -2.12 5.01 0.75
C GLU A 134 -1.52 5.48 -0.59
N THR A 135 -0.19 5.51 -0.71
CA THR A 135 0.50 5.81 -1.96
C THR A 135 0.53 4.58 -2.86
N SER A 136 0.07 4.73 -4.10
CA SER A 136 0.20 3.68 -5.13
C SER A 136 1.41 3.91 -6.02
N GLY A 137 1.80 2.90 -6.81
CA GLY A 137 2.81 3.02 -7.85
C GLY A 137 4.07 2.20 -7.66
N LEU A 138 5.11 2.60 -8.35
CA LEU A 138 6.33 1.84 -8.57
C LEU A 138 7.16 1.61 -7.30
N MET A 139 7.53 0.35 -7.09
CA MET A 139 8.48 -0.08 -6.07
C MET A 139 9.45 -1.12 -6.64
N VAL A 140 10.70 -1.09 -6.17
CA VAL A 140 11.70 -2.12 -6.45
C VAL A 140 12.04 -2.89 -5.18
N PHE A 141 12.15 -4.21 -5.31
CA PHE A 141 12.65 -5.14 -4.31
C PHE A 141 13.88 -5.85 -4.88
N ALA A 142 14.87 -6.10 -4.04
CA ALA A 142 16.01 -6.92 -4.43
C ALA A 142 15.71 -8.40 -4.15
N LYS A 143 16.31 -9.31 -4.92
CA LYS A 143 16.26 -10.77 -4.72
C LYS A 143 17.56 -11.31 -4.08
N THR A 144 18.60 -10.47 -4.02
CA THR A 144 19.87 -10.80 -3.38
C THR A 144 20.30 -9.71 -2.39
N ALA A 145 21.10 -10.10 -1.37
CA ALA A 145 21.64 -9.14 -0.42
C ALA A 145 22.59 -8.12 -1.10
N THR A 146 23.35 -8.57 -2.10
CA THR A 146 24.24 -7.72 -2.90
C THR A 146 23.45 -6.68 -3.68
N ALA A 147 22.41 -7.09 -4.40
CA ALA A 147 21.54 -6.17 -5.15
C ALA A 147 20.88 -5.15 -4.21
N LYS A 148 20.42 -5.57 -3.03
CA LYS A 148 19.90 -4.66 -2.00
C LYS A 148 20.93 -3.62 -1.61
N SER A 149 22.16 -4.04 -1.28
CA SER A 149 23.23 -3.14 -0.83
C SER A 149 23.56 -2.09 -1.89
N ILE A 150 23.74 -2.52 -3.14
CA ILE A 150 24.04 -1.62 -4.26
C ILE A 150 22.90 -0.61 -4.47
N LEU A 151 21.65 -1.07 -4.59
CA LEU A 151 20.50 -0.18 -4.79
C LEU A 151 20.31 0.81 -3.63
N GLN A 152 20.63 0.40 -2.38
CA GLN A 152 20.52 1.30 -1.23
C GLN A 152 21.67 2.33 -1.18
N GLN A 153 22.88 1.96 -1.60
CA GLN A 153 24.01 2.90 -1.68
C GLN A 153 23.79 3.94 -2.77
N GLU A 154 23.23 3.54 -3.91
CA GLU A 154 22.96 4.42 -5.05
C GLU A 154 21.55 5.06 -4.98
N TRP A 155 20.84 4.93 -3.85
CA TRP A 155 19.42 5.34 -3.77
C TRP A 155 19.18 6.84 -3.95
N ASP A 156 20.16 7.66 -3.64
CA ASP A 156 20.09 9.11 -3.85
C ASP A 156 20.23 9.48 -5.35
N GLU A 157 20.84 8.62 -6.17
CA GLU A 157 20.94 8.79 -7.62
C GLU A 157 19.69 8.28 -8.37
N VAL A 158 18.84 7.52 -7.69
CA VAL A 158 17.59 6.99 -8.27
C VAL A 158 16.60 8.12 -8.52
N GLU A 159 16.16 8.26 -9.78
CA GLU A 159 15.09 9.20 -10.11
C GLU A 159 13.73 8.64 -9.64
N LYS A 160 13.04 9.39 -8.78
CA LYS A 160 11.75 9.05 -8.20
C LYS A 160 10.74 10.10 -8.58
N ARG A 161 9.86 9.79 -9.55
CA ARG A 161 8.79 10.70 -10.01
C ARG A 161 7.43 10.27 -9.46
N TYR A 162 6.67 11.27 -9.05
CA TYR A 162 5.32 11.11 -8.52
C TYR A 162 4.35 12.01 -9.26
N GLN A 163 3.09 11.62 -9.29
CA GLN A 163 1.98 12.49 -9.65
C GLN A 163 1.04 12.62 -8.47
N ALA A 164 0.63 13.85 -8.19
CA ALA A 164 -0.34 14.15 -7.15
C ALA A 164 -1.47 15.01 -7.71
N VAL A 165 -2.70 14.70 -7.31
CA VAL A 165 -3.80 15.64 -7.46
C VAL A 165 -3.92 16.42 -6.15
N VAL A 166 -3.86 17.75 -6.22
CA VAL A 166 -3.88 18.63 -5.06
C VAL A 166 -5.10 19.54 -5.07
N GLU A 167 -5.49 20.03 -3.89
CA GLU A 167 -6.46 21.12 -3.74
C GLU A 167 -5.76 22.46 -4.02
N GLY A 168 -6.33 23.27 -4.90
CA GLY A 168 -5.65 24.48 -5.36
C GLY A 168 -4.47 24.21 -6.28
N ALA A 169 -3.40 24.97 -6.12
CA ALA A 169 -2.15 24.85 -6.86
C ALA A 169 -0.99 25.50 -6.08
N PRO A 170 0.24 25.06 -6.30
CA PRO A 170 1.41 25.81 -5.85
C PRO A 170 1.48 27.23 -6.44
N PRO A 171 2.23 28.15 -5.81
CA PRO A 171 2.29 29.54 -6.24
C PRO A 171 2.90 29.75 -7.64
N ALA A 172 3.73 28.82 -8.11
CA ALA A 172 4.36 28.88 -9.43
C ALA A 172 4.12 27.59 -10.23
N GLU A 173 4.27 27.65 -11.56
CA GLU A 173 4.12 26.49 -12.46
C GLU A 173 5.21 25.41 -12.24
N ARG A 174 6.36 25.81 -11.72
CA ARG A 174 7.47 24.94 -11.32
C ARG A 174 8.26 25.55 -10.17
N GLY A 175 8.88 24.70 -9.37
CA GLY A 175 9.68 25.17 -8.25
C GLY A 175 10.27 24.01 -7.45
N THR A 176 10.81 24.38 -6.30
CA THR A 176 11.38 23.45 -5.34
C THR A 176 10.80 23.76 -3.96
N PHE A 177 10.32 22.73 -3.29
CA PHE A 177 10.02 22.77 -1.86
C PHE A 177 11.26 22.27 -1.11
N GLU A 178 11.68 23.02 -0.12
CA GLU A 178 12.83 22.72 0.70
C GLU A 178 12.53 23.05 2.16
N SER A 179 12.68 22.10 3.04
CA SER A 179 12.46 22.26 4.48
C SER A 179 13.19 21.17 5.28
N ASP A 180 13.28 21.36 6.58
CA ASP A 180 13.73 20.32 7.50
C ASP A 180 12.51 19.66 8.14
N LEU A 181 12.40 18.32 8.05
CA LEU A 181 11.27 17.54 8.51
C LEU A 181 11.56 16.86 9.85
N ASN A 182 10.66 17.03 10.81
CA ASN A 182 10.68 16.31 12.08
C ASN A 182 9.85 15.03 11.96
N GLU A 183 10.52 13.88 12.05
CA GLU A 183 9.93 12.53 11.97
C GLU A 183 9.79 11.84 13.33
N ALA A 184 10.04 12.54 14.44
CA ALA A 184 10.05 11.95 15.80
C ALA A 184 8.68 11.38 16.20
N SER A 185 7.58 11.99 15.73
CA SER A 185 6.24 11.45 15.98
C SER A 185 5.94 10.28 15.04
N PRO A 186 5.54 9.10 15.54
CA PRO A 186 5.11 7.99 14.69
C PRO A 186 3.89 8.33 13.82
N SER A 187 3.03 9.23 14.30
CA SER A 187 1.75 9.54 13.66
C SER A 187 1.84 10.63 12.60
N LYS A 188 2.64 11.68 12.79
CA LYS A 188 2.65 12.84 11.89
C LYS A 188 4.07 13.41 11.76
N VAL A 189 4.45 13.75 10.52
CA VAL A 189 5.66 14.50 10.17
C VAL A 189 5.26 15.96 9.99
N HIS A 190 6.13 16.89 10.28
CA HIS A 190 5.91 18.34 10.06
C HIS A 190 7.22 19.04 9.79
N SER A 191 7.16 20.15 9.09
CA SER A 191 8.31 21.06 8.91
C SER A 191 8.67 21.72 10.23
N ALA A 192 9.95 21.81 10.54
CA ALA A 192 10.46 22.40 11.77
C ALA A 192 11.81 23.10 11.50
N PRO A 193 12.24 24.01 12.36
CA PRO A 193 13.58 24.57 12.29
C PRO A 193 14.66 23.48 12.33
N ARG A 194 15.76 23.69 11.62
CA ARG A 194 16.88 22.75 11.54
C ARG A 194 17.41 22.40 12.93
N SER A 195 17.56 21.11 13.19
CA SER A 195 18.07 20.57 14.44
C SER A 195 18.63 19.16 14.22
N GLU A 196 19.22 18.57 15.24
CA GLU A 196 19.67 17.16 15.19
C GLU A 196 18.51 16.17 14.99
N ARG A 197 17.29 16.56 15.33
CA ARG A 197 16.06 15.74 15.22
C ARG A 197 15.34 15.91 13.89
N THR A 198 15.78 16.84 13.05
CA THR A 198 15.18 17.10 11.74
C THR A 198 16.03 16.48 10.63
N ARG A 199 15.39 16.23 9.49
CA ARG A 199 16.02 15.70 8.28
C ARG A 199 15.72 16.61 7.11
N HIS A 200 16.76 17.04 6.42
CA HIS A 200 16.63 17.88 5.24
C HIS A 200 15.85 17.18 4.13
N ALA A 201 14.91 17.90 3.51
CA ALA A 201 13.97 17.41 2.52
C ALA A 201 13.87 18.37 1.34
N ILE A 202 14.03 17.84 0.11
CA ILE A 202 13.95 18.59 -1.15
C ILE A 202 13.03 17.86 -2.12
N THR A 203 11.99 18.56 -2.60
CA THR A 203 11.05 18.08 -3.63
C THR A 203 10.95 19.10 -4.74
N ARG A 204 11.33 18.74 -5.97
CA ARG A 204 11.07 19.56 -7.16
C ARG A 204 9.66 19.29 -7.66
N TYR A 205 8.98 20.29 -8.19
CA TYR A 205 7.64 20.14 -8.73
C TYR A 205 7.43 20.89 -10.04
N ARG A 206 6.45 20.40 -10.80
CA ARG A 206 5.90 21.01 -12.00
C ARG A 206 4.38 20.82 -12.04
N VAL A 207 3.63 21.89 -12.24
CA VAL A 207 2.19 21.81 -12.49
C VAL A 207 1.98 21.29 -13.90
N LEU A 208 1.29 20.17 -14.05
CA LEU A 208 0.99 19.56 -15.35
C LEU A 208 -0.29 20.14 -15.96
N ALA A 209 -1.30 20.36 -15.12
CA ALA A 209 -2.58 20.92 -15.54
C ALA A 209 -3.40 21.42 -14.34
N ARG A 210 -4.34 22.33 -14.60
CA ARG A 210 -5.28 22.90 -13.63
C ARG A 210 -6.71 22.53 -14.01
N PHE A 211 -7.51 22.11 -13.03
CA PHE A 211 -8.88 21.62 -13.21
C PHE A 211 -9.81 22.25 -12.17
N GLY A 212 -10.15 23.52 -12.37
CA GLY A 212 -10.94 24.30 -11.42
C GLY A 212 -10.21 24.47 -10.09
N VAL A 213 -10.77 23.88 -9.02
CA VAL A 213 -10.20 23.94 -7.67
C VAL A 213 -9.09 22.90 -7.40
N ARG A 214 -8.67 22.15 -8.41
CA ARG A 214 -7.64 21.11 -8.30
C ARG A 214 -6.55 21.29 -9.34
N SER A 215 -5.37 20.74 -9.05
CA SER A 215 -4.26 20.69 -10.02
C SER A 215 -3.63 19.31 -10.02
N LEU A 216 -3.16 18.89 -11.18
CA LEU A 216 -2.27 17.74 -11.35
C LEU A 216 -0.83 18.24 -11.33
N ILE A 217 -0.03 17.67 -10.43
CA ILE A 217 1.36 18.07 -10.21
C ILE A 217 2.25 16.85 -10.38
N GLU A 218 3.35 17.02 -11.11
CA GLU A 218 4.46 16.08 -11.12
C GLU A 218 5.49 16.54 -10.08
N LEU A 219 6.01 15.57 -9.31
CA LEU A 219 7.01 15.82 -8.28
C LEU A 219 8.20 14.87 -8.48
N THR A 220 9.40 15.40 -8.33
CA THR A 220 10.64 14.61 -8.33
C THR A 220 11.29 14.73 -6.97
N LEU A 221 11.49 13.59 -6.32
CA LEU A 221 12.15 13.54 -5.01
C LEU A 221 13.67 13.60 -5.19
N VAL A 222 14.31 14.61 -4.60
CA VAL A 222 15.77 14.67 -4.41
C VAL A 222 16.15 13.89 -3.15
N THR A 223 15.37 14.03 -2.09
CA THR A 223 15.47 13.26 -0.84
C THR A 223 14.22 12.40 -0.66
N GLY A 224 14.25 11.39 0.23
CA GLY A 224 13.15 10.46 0.44
C GLY A 224 12.73 10.33 1.91
N ARG A 225 12.23 11.42 2.54
CA ARG A 225 11.79 11.40 3.93
C ARG A 225 10.34 10.92 4.05
N ARG A 226 9.97 10.42 5.22
CA ARG A 226 8.60 9.96 5.49
C ARG A 226 7.61 11.11 5.25
N HIS A 227 6.53 10.86 4.52
CA HIS A 227 5.46 11.82 4.17
C HIS A 227 5.96 13.11 3.48
N GLN A 228 7.17 13.17 2.96
CA GLN A 228 7.82 14.39 2.47
C GLN A 228 6.94 15.19 1.50
N ILE A 229 6.44 14.56 0.43
CA ILE A 229 5.56 15.21 -0.56
C ILE A 229 4.31 15.78 0.10
N ARG A 230 3.71 15.02 1.01
CA ARG A 230 2.46 15.38 1.68
C ARG A 230 2.62 16.60 2.57
N VAL A 231 3.72 16.67 3.32
CA VAL A 231 4.07 17.84 4.17
C VAL A 231 4.35 19.04 3.30
N HIS A 232 5.23 18.95 2.30
CA HIS A 232 5.59 20.06 1.42
C HIS A 232 4.38 20.67 0.71
N LEU A 233 3.47 19.83 0.19
CA LEU A 233 2.26 20.34 -0.48
C LEU A 233 1.26 20.96 0.51
N ALA A 234 1.15 20.42 1.72
CA ALA A 234 0.31 20.99 2.76
C ALA A 234 0.85 22.34 3.24
N ASP A 235 2.15 22.45 3.48
CA ASP A 235 2.81 23.70 3.87
C ASP A 235 2.70 24.77 2.78
N ALA A 236 2.65 24.36 1.51
CA ALA A 236 2.42 25.26 0.38
C ALA A 236 0.93 25.65 0.18
N GLY A 237 0.03 25.23 1.08
CA GLY A 237 -1.40 25.54 1.02
C GLY A 237 -2.17 24.77 -0.07
N CYS A 238 -1.58 23.74 -0.65
CA CYS A 238 -2.20 22.89 -1.67
C CYS A 238 -2.08 21.40 -1.31
N PRO A 239 -2.78 20.93 -0.25
CA PRO A 239 -2.68 19.55 0.22
C PRO A 239 -3.10 18.56 -0.85
N VAL A 240 -2.55 17.34 -0.78
CA VAL A 240 -2.94 16.24 -1.67
C VAL A 240 -4.41 15.88 -1.41
N VAL A 241 -5.23 15.79 -2.44
CA VAL A 241 -6.64 15.39 -2.33
C VAL A 241 -6.73 14.04 -1.60
N GLY A 242 -7.61 13.95 -0.61
CA GLY A 242 -7.78 12.77 0.24
C GLY A 242 -6.78 12.65 1.39
N ASP A 243 -5.89 13.63 1.57
CA ASP A 243 -4.94 13.66 2.68
C ASP A 243 -5.52 14.37 3.91
N GLU A 244 -6.48 13.74 4.57
CA GLU A 244 -7.11 14.27 5.78
C GLU A 244 -6.08 14.58 6.88
N LYS A 245 -5.02 13.77 6.98
CA LYS A 245 -3.94 13.97 7.96
C LYS A 245 -3.21 15.30 7.79
N TYR A 246 -3.09 15.77 6.56
CA TYR A 246 -2.38 17.00 6.20
C TYR A 246 -3.30 18.11 5.67
N GLY A 247 -4.60 18.02 5.98
CA GLY A 247 -5.53 19.15 5.85
C GLY A 247 -6.30 19.23 4.54
N ALA A 248 -6.35 18.15 3.74
CA ALA A 248 -7.24 18.12 2.60
C ALA A 248 -8.72 18.17 3.03
N ALA A 249 -9.49 19.04 2.38
CA ALA A 249 -10.90 19.21 2.63
C ALA A 249 -11.77 18.18 1.89
N THR A 250 -11.26 17.57 0.82
CA THR A 250 -12.01 16.67 -0.07
C THR A 250 -11.33 15.31 -0.23
N ASN A 251 -12.17 14.25 -0.37
CA ASN A 251 -11.68 12.89 -0.61
C ASN A 251 -12.59 12.13 -1.58
N PRO A 252 -12.79 12.61 -2.82
CA PRO A 252 -13.73 12.00 -3.78
C PRO A 252 -13.27 10.63 -4.31
N ALA A 253 -11.96 10.33 -4.28
CA ALA A 253 -11.43 9.03 -4.67
C ALA A 253 -11.38 8.03 -3.51
N LYS A 254 -11.77 8.45 -2.28
CA LYS A 254 -11.70 7.67 -1.04
C LYS A 254 -10.30 7.13 -0.73
N ARG A 255 -9.27 7.85 -1.18
CA ARG A 255 -7.86 7.55 -0.95
C ARG A 255 -6.98 8.78 -1.18
N LEU A 256 -5.74 8.70 -0.72
CA LEU A 256 -4.70 9.68 -1.04
C LEU A 256 -4.44 9.73 -2.56
N ALA A 257 -4.56 10.91 -3.15
CA ALA A 257 -4.33 11.12 -4.58
C ALA A 257 -2.84 11.33 -4.90
N LEU A 258 -2.00 10.38 -4.48
CA LEU A 258 -0.56 10.35 -4.70
C LEU A 258 -0.15 9.02 -5.32
N HIS A 259 0.66 9.10 -6.39
CA HIS A 259 1.07 7.95 -7.19
C HIS A 259 2.54 8.06 -7.60
N ALA A 260 3.36 7.03 -7.31
CA ALA A 260 4.73 6.90 -7.75
C ALA A 260 4.74 6.45 -9.23
N CYS A 261 4.79 7.42 -10.15
CA CYS A 261 4.58 7.18 -11.58
C CYS A 261 5.84 6.85 -12.37
N GLY A 262 7.03 7.18 -11.82
CA GLY A 262 8.30 6.93 -12.51
C GLY A 262 9.40 6.50 -11.55
N LEU A 263 10.19 5.49 -11.97
CA LEU A 263 11.33 4.98 -11.23
C LEU A 263 12.46 4.64 -12.20
N SER A 264 13.60 5.35 -12.09
CA SER A 264 14.76 5.13 -12.97
C SER A 264 16.02 4.92 -12.14
N PHE A 265 16.75 3.85 -12.40
CA PHE A 265 17.95 3.46 -11.68
C PHE A 265 18.89 2.61 -12.55
N ARG A 266 20.10 2.35 -12.10
CA ARG A 266 21.01 1.38 -12.72
C ARG A 266 20.76 -0.01 -12.15
N HIS A 267 20.68 -1.00 -13.03
CA HIS A 267 20.52 -2.40 -12.62
C HIS A 267 21.73 -2.87 -11.80
N PRO A 268 21.52 -3.42 -10.58
CA PRO A 268 22.62 -3.67 -9.64
C PRO A 268 23.67 -4.67 -10.14
N ALA A 269 23.29 -5.62 -10.99
CA ALA A 269 24.25 -6.60 -11.53
C ALA A 269 24.83 -6.20 -12.88
N THR A 270 24.00 -5.61 -13.78
CA THR A 270 24.43 -5.35 -15.18
C THR A 270 24.80 -3.90 -15.45
N GLN A 271 24.53 -2.98 -14.52
CA GLN A 271 24.71 -1.53 -14.62
C GLN A 271 23.95 -0.87 -15.80
N LYS A 272 23.06 -1.59 -16.45
CA LYS A 272 22.19 -1.03 -17.50
C LYS A 272 21.15 -0.08 -16.88
N ALA A 273 20.84 1.00 -17.60
CA ALA A 273 19.77 1.92 -17.21
C ALA A 273 18.42 1.20 -17.27
N MET A 274 17.66 1.26 -16.20
CA MET A 274 16.31 0.74 -16.04
C MET A 274 15.36 1.90 -15.85
N ASN A 275 14.30 1.95 -16.66
CA ASN A 275 13.28 3.00 -16.59
C ASN A 275 11.90 2.34 -16.54
N PHE A 276 11.13 2.66 -15.51
CA PHE A 276 9.78 2.14 -15.32
C PHE A 276 8.81 3.30 -15.22
N GLU A 277 7.63 3.11 -15.80
CA GLU A 277 6.53 4.06 -15.73
C GLU A 277 5.24 3.34 -15.34
N SER A 278 4.44 3.98 -14.51
CA SER A 278 3.10 3.56 -14.17
C SER A 278 2.14 4.74 -14.42
N PRO A 279 1.11 4.57 -15.26
CA PRO A 279 0.18 5.64 -15.56
C PRO A 279 -0.65 5.99 -14.32
N LEU A 280 -1.10 7.24 -14.26
CA LEU A 280 -1.99 7.69 -13.18
C LEU A 280 -3.22 6.78 -13.10
N PRO A 281 -3.50 6.15 -11.95
CA PRO A 281 -4.65 5.27 -11.78
C PRO A 281 -5.97 5.90 -12.18
N GLY A 282 -6.88 5.12 -12.76
CA GLY A 282 -8.13 5.63 -13.34
C GLY A 282 -9.03 6.36 -12.35
N ASP A 283 -9.00 6.00 -11.06
CA ASP A 283 -9.70 6.70 -9.98
C ASP A 283 -9.13 8.11 -9.75
N LEU A 284 -7.82 8.28 -9.83
CA LEU A 284 -7.15 9.58 -9.74
C LEU A 284 -7.26 10.38 -11.04
N ALA A 285 -7.18 9.73 -12.20
CA ALA A 285 -7.36 10.38 -13.50
C ALA A 285 -8.73 11.03 -13.64
N ARG A 286 -9.78 10.43 -13.08
CA ARG A 286 -11.13 11.02 -13.03
C ARG A 286 -11.20 12.33 -12.25
N LEU A 287 -10.34 12.55 -11.28
CA LEU A 287 -10.30 13.81 -10.50
C LEU A 287 -9.82 15.00 -11.33
N VAL A 288 -9.09 14.73 -12.41
CA VAL A 288 -8.45 15.70 -13.31
C VAL A 288 -8.91 15.54 -14.77
N SER A 289 -10.01 14.82 -15.00
CA SER A 289 -10.67 14.84 -16.28
C SER A 289 -11.57 16.08 -16.38
N ARG A 290 -11.63 16.73 -17.55
CA ARG A 290 -12.63 17.76 -17.81
C ARG A 290 -14.00 17.12 -17.69
N SER A 291 -14.79 17.55 -16.72
CA SER A 291 -16.21 17.21 -16.67
C SER A 291 -16.86 17.68 -17.98
N THR A 292 -17.18 16.75 -18.85
CA THR A 292 -18.11 17.00 -19.95
C THR A 292 -19.51 17.15 -19.30
N ALA A 293 -19.73 18.31 -18.65
CA ALA A 293 -21.06 18.70 -18.24
C ALA A 293 -21.91 18.79 -19.53
N ARG A 294 -22.70 17.74 -19.79
CA ARG A 294 -23.78 17.79 -20.75
C ARG A 294 -24.64 19.02 -20.41
N ARG A 295 -24.43 20.12 -21.16
CA ARG A 295 -25.44 21.17 -21.31
C ARG A 295 -26.69 20.48 -21.87
N ARG A 296 -27.58 20.07 -20.99
CA ARG A 296 -28.95 19.85 -21.41
C ARG A 296 -29.47 21.24 -21.80
N SER A 297 -29.46 21.51 -23.09
CA SER A 297 -30.25 22.59 -23.69
C SER A 297 -31.70 22.35 -23.27
N ARG A 298 -32.18 23.17 -22.35
CA ARG A 298 -33.63 23.39 -22.20
C ARG A 298 -34.06 24.14 -23.47
N THR A 299 -34.54 23.43 -24.44
CA THR A 299 -35.42 23.97 -25.44
C THR A 299 -36.78 24.13 -24.77
N SER A 300 -37.09 25.35 -24.39
CA SER A 300 -38.45 25.78 -24.09
C SER A 300 -39.17 25.91 -25.42
N SER A 301 -40.24 25.23 -25.56
CA SER A 301 -41.36 25.58 -26.46
C SER A 301 -42.56 25.86 -25.61
#